data_21e026c10105997856a218fc3470d821
#
_entry.id   21e026c10105997856a218fc3470d821
#
_cell.length_a   1.000
_cell.length_b   1.000
_cell.length_c   1.000
_cell.angle_alpha   90.00
_cell.angle_beta   90.00
_cell.angle_gamma   90.00
#
_symmetry.space_group_name_H-M   'P 1'
#
loop_
_entity.id
_entity.type
_entity.pdbx_description
1 polymer ?
#
loop_
_entity_poly.entity_id
_entity_poly.type
_entity_poly.pdbx_seq_one_letter_code
_entity_poly.pdbx_strand_id
1 'polypeptide(L)'
;MNRPLSGTPVIEIGIDRADREPIQSQIARQMRGLVLSGRLKPHAKLPSTRALAEELAVARATVVEAYEQLLSEGYIETRSGSGTRVAAELPEALLTASPWHKSGERRKSSQETRREPARPFRSGLVDWEHFPHDEWGKLLGRVWRNPPVTLLEHNDAFGWMPLRQVIARHLFEWRGISCNAQQVIITAGGMDAFDLINRAILRHGDRIWIEEPGYSTARRVFALGGVETVPVPIDGEGLIVAKGREKAADARAAFVTPARQYPTGVTMPLARRLELLDWAGAAGATVIEDDYDSEYRYVGRPLPALMSLDRRARVIYSGSFSKVFSPIVRLGFMVVPTAMLERFRDERLAHGAPPSLMAQPALAEFMNSGAFAIHIRRMRRIYAARRAALIEALKPGDGKLFNIDAAPSGLMLLLRLRPDLNDEPIAARLAARHIEVQTLSSHYAGRKHEPGLLLSFAGFSEKDLLRAAATLIEGLKK
;
A
#
# COMPACT_ATOMS: atom_id res chain seq x y z
N MET A 1 -48.02 -54.32 -1.34
CA MET A 1 -48.42 -53.53 -2.54
C MET A 1 -48.87 -52.15 -2.06
N ASN A 2 -47.97 -51.20 -2.00
CA ASN A 2 -48.33 -49.82 -1.69
C ASN A 2 -48.34 -49.01 -2.98
N ARG A 3 -49.50 -48.47 -3.31
CA ARG A 3 -49.73 -47.59 -4.47
C ARG A 3 -48.93 -46.32 -4.24
N PRO A 4 -48.12 -45.78 -5.20
CA PRO A 4 -47.55 -44.49 -5.10
C PRO A 4 -48.65 -43.43 -5.18
N LEU A 5 -48.66 -42.50 -4.22
CA LEU A 5 -49.47 -41.28 -4.24
C LEU A 5 -49.05 -40.43 -5.46
N SER A 6 -49.96 -40.31 -6.41
CA SER A 6 -49.77 -39.58 -7.65
C SER A 6 -49.46 -38.11 -7.38
N GLY A 7 -48.32 -37.59 -7.85
CA GLY A 7 -48.07 -36.16 -8.04
C GLY A 7 -46.89 -35.52 -7.31
N THR A 8 -46.13 -36.27 -6.52
CA THR A 8 -44.92 -35.71 -5.89
C THR A 8 -43.69 -36.24 -6.64
N PRO A 9 -42.79 -35.37 -7.14
CA PRO A 9 -41.58 -35.85 -7.81
C PRO A 9 -40.69 -36.61 -6.82
N VAL A 10 -40.09 -37.71 -7.29
CA VAL A 10 -39.04 -38.41 -6.53
C VAL A 10 -37.84 -37.50 -6.44
N ILE A 11 -37.49 -37.08 -5.22
CA ILE A 11 -36.37 -36.17 -4.95
C ILE A 11 -35.21 -37.03 -4.47
N GLU A 12 -34.21 -37.23 -5.32
CA GLU A 12 -32.97 -37.92 -4.94
C GLU A 12 -32.04 -36.96 -4.23
N ILE A 13 -31.98 -37.02 -2.90
CA ILE A 13 -31.05 -36.30 -2.04
C ILE A 13 -30.17 -37.33 -1.33
N GLY A 14 -28.85 -37.21 -1.51
CA GLY A 14 -27.87 -38.02 -0.80
C GLY A 14 -27.33 -37.27 0.44
N ILE A 15 -27.38 -37.90 1.60
CA ILE A 15 -26.81 -37.34 2.84
C ILE A 15 -25.44 -37.96 3.11
N ASP A 16 -24.41 -37.16 3.11
CA ASP A 16 -23.07 -37.55 3.57
C ASP A 16 -22.89 -37.15 5.04
N ARG A 17 -22.93 -38.14 5.95
CA ARG A 17 -22.78 -37.92 7.38
C ARG A 17 -21.32 -37.75 7.80
N ALA A 18 -20.36 -38.03 6.94
CA ALA A 18 -18.93 -37.84 7.17
C ALA A 18 -18.46 -36.45 6.73
N ASP A 19 -19.27 -35.73 5.94
CA ASP A 19 -18.96 -34.37 5.53
C ASP A 19 -19.03 -33.40 6.73
N ARG A 20 -18.18 -32.36 6.69
CA ARG A 20 -18.22 -31.26 7.66
C ARG A 20 -19.39 -30.29 7.43
N GLU A 21 -20.04 -30.35 6.28
CA GLU A 21 -21.22 -29.53 5.96
C GLU A 21 -22.43 -30.03 6.77
N PRO A 22 -23.11 -29.14 7.52
CA PRO A 22 -24.34 -29.52 8.26
C PRO A 22 -25.40 -30.12 7.35
N ILE A 23 -26.14 -31.13 7.86
CA ILE A 23 -27.10 -31.88 7.07
C ILE A 23 -28.18 -30.98 6.46
N GLN A 24 -28.68 -29.97 7.19
CA GLN A 24 -29.65 -29.01 6.67
C GLN A 24 -29.10 -28.24 5.46
N SER A 25 -27.83 -27.89 5.48
CA SER A 25 -27.18 -27.19 4.36
C SER A 25 -27.00 -28.11 3.14
N GLN A 26 -26.68 -29.39 3.36
CA GLN A 26 -26.61 -30.39 2.29
C GLN A 26 -27.95 -30.54 1.61
N ILE A 27 -29.06 -30.63 2.38
CA ILE A 27 -30.43 -30.73 1.86
C ILE A 27 -30.76 -29.46 1.06
N ALA A 28 -30.56 -28.28 1.62
CA ALA A 28 -30.86 -27.01 0.95
C ALA A 28 -30.06 -26.85 -0.35
N ARG A 29 -28.77 -27.16 -0.34
CA ARG A 29 -27.90 -27.09 -1.51
C ARG A 29 -28.35 -28.04 -2.63
N GLN A 30 -28.70 -29.30 -2.31
CA GLN A 30 -29.12 -30.27 -3.30
C GLN A 30 -30.48 -29.92 -3.86
N MET A 31 -31.45 -29.51 -3.03
CA MET A 31 -32.77 -29.06 -3.51
C MET A 31 -32.64 -27.83 -4.41
N ARG A 32 -31.81 -26.85 -4.06
CA ARG A 32 -31.50 -25.69 -4.91
C ARG A 32 -30.97 -26.18 -6.28
N GLY A 33 -30.01 -27.10 -6.27
CA GLY A 33 -29.49 -27.70 -7.51
C GLY A 33 -30.56 -28.37 -8.40
N LEU A 34 -31.52 -29.04 -7.79
CA LEU A 34 -32.65 -29.68 -8.53
C LEU A 34 -33.60 -28.63 -9.14
N VAL A 35 -33.83 -27.53 -8.42
CA VAL A 35 -34.63 -26.40 -8.92
C VAL A 35 -33.91 -25.71 -10.07
N LEU A 36 -32.64 -25.34 -9.89
CA LEU A 36 -31.83 -24.63 -10.90
C LEU A 36 -31.58 -25.46 -12.16
N SER A 37 -31.44 -26.79 -12.03
CA SER A 37 -31.30 -27.68 -13.18
C SER A 37 -32.63 -27.96 -13.91
N GLY A 38 -33.77 -27.45 -13.43
CA GLY A 38 -35.07 -27.67 -13.98
C GLY A 38 -35.67 -29.08 -13.71
N ARG A 39 -35.01 -29.93 -12.93
CA ARG A 39 -35.51 -31.21 -12.47
C ARG A 39 -36.73 -31.03 -11.57
N LEU A 40 -36.76 -30.00 -10.74
CA LEU A 40 -37.93 -29.49 -10.03
C LEU A 40 -38.47 -28.28 -10.77
N LYS A 41 -39.60 -28.41 -11.46
CA LYS A 41 -40.19 -27.31 -12.24
C LYS A 41 -40.86 -26.27 -11.34
N PRO A 42 -41.00 -25.00 -11.78
CA PRO A 42 -41.83 -24.01 -11.10
C PRO A 42 -43.20 -24.57 -10.72
N HIS A 43 -43.70 -24.20 -9.56
CA HIS A 43 -44.96 -24.69 -8.97
C HIS A 43 -44.98 -26.19 -8.58
N ALA A 44 -43.91 -26.95 -8.81
CA ALA A 44 -43.86 -28.36 -8.39
C ALA A 44 -44.08 -28.47 -6.87
N LYS A 45 -44.95 -29.38 -6.47
CA LYS A 45 -45.23 -29.62 -5.05
C LYS A 45 -44.12 -30.42 -4.42
N LEU A 46 -43.57 -29.90 -3.31
CA LEU A 46 -42.51 -30.57 -2.55
C LEU A 46 -43.09 -31.49 -1.49
N PRO A 47 -42.34 -32.53 -1.06
CA PRO A 47 -42.73 -33.37 0.07
C PRO A 47 -42.97 -32.55 1.32
N SER A 48 -43.83 -33.00 2.22
CA SER A 48 -43.92 -32.37 3.53
C SER A 48 -42.61 -32.58 4.31
N THR A 49 -42.29 -31.65 5.20
CA THR A 49 -41.06 -31.77 6.04
C THR A 49 -41.00 -33.08 6.82
N ARG A 50 -42.18 -33.66 7.14
CA ARG A 50 -42.28 -34.98 7.79
C ARG A 50 -41.93 -36.10 6.85
N ALA A 51 -42.51 -36.10 5.64
CA ALA A 51 -42.27 -37.15 4.64
C ALA A 51 -40.80 -37.15 4.18
N LEU A 52 -40.21 -35.98 3.94
CA LEU A 52 -38.80 -35.89 3.54
C LEU A 52 -37.84 -36.27 4.68
N ALA A 53 -38.19 -35.99 5.93
CA ALA A 53 -37.39 -36.40 7.09
C ALA A 53 -37.38 -37.92 7.25
N GLU A 54 -38.53 -38.58 7.04
CA GLU A 54 -38.67 -40.05 7.06
C GLU A 54 -37.84 -40.68 5.91
N GLU A 55 -37.93 -40.12 4.70
CA GLU A 55 -37.21 -40.62 3.51
C GLU A 55 -35.67 -40.49 3.68
N LEU A 56 -35.17 -39.37 4.22
CA LEU A 56 -33.74 -39.13 4.41
C LEU A 56 -33.20 -39.69 5.71
N ALA A 57 -34.02 -40.28 6.57
CA ALA A 57 -33.68 -40.78 7.91
C ALA A 57 -32.97 -39.71 8.76
N VAL A 58 -33.52 -38.47 8.78
CA VAL A 58 -33.02 -37.33 9.56
C VAL A 58 -34.10 -36.76 10.49
N ALA A 59 -33.71 -35.93 11.44
CA ALA A 59 -34.66 -35.26 12.30
C ALA A 59 -35.54 -34.28 11.48
N ARG A 60 -36.83 -34.19 11.81
CA ARG A 60 -37.77 -33.28 11.12
C ARG A 60 -37.30 -31.82 11.23
N ALA A 61 -36.72 -31.42 12.37
CA ALA A 61 -36.18 -30.06 12.56
C ALA A 61 -35.14 -29.70 11.50
N THR A 62 -34.25 -30.63 11.14
CA THR A 62 -33.24 -30.46 10.10
C THR A 62 -33.82 -30.15 8.73
N VAL A 63 -34.94 -30.82 8.37
CA VAL A 63 -35.62 -30.52 7.12
C VAL A 63 -36.39 -29.21 7.19
N VAL A 64 -36.95 -28.87 8.35
CA VAL A 64 -37.61 -27.56 8.56
C VAL A 64 -36.62 -26.44 8.33
N GLU A 65 -35.42 -26.50 8.96
CA GLU A 65 -34.34 -25.49 8.76
C GLU A 65 -33.92 -25.37 7.29
N ALA A 66 -33.77 -26.50 6.58
CA ALA A 66 -33.44 -26.46 5.16
C ALA A 66 -34.54 -25.80 4.32
N TYR A 67 -35.82 -26.05 4.67
CA TYR A 67 -36.95 -25.43 3.96
C TYR A 67 -37.07 -23.95 4.31
N GLU A 68 -36.86 -23.54 5.55
CA GLU A 68 -36.83 -22.14 5.94
C GLU A 68 -35.71 -21.37 5.24
N GLN A 69 -34.53 -21.99 5.07
CA GLN A 69 -33.47 -21.41 4.27
C GLN A 69 -33.89 -21.20 2.82
N LEU A 70 -34.43 -22.24 2.14
CA LEU A 70 -34.88 -22.13 0.76
C LEU A 70 -36.04 -21.15 0.59
N LEU A 71 -36.89 -21.00 1.61
CA LEU A 71 -37.99 -20.02 1.65
C LEU A 71 -37.40 -18.58 1.72
N SER A 72 -36.45 -18.38 2.61
CA SER A 72 -35.77 -17.08 2.76
C SER A 72 -34.97 -16.67 1.52
N GLU A 73 -34.43 -17.67 0.80
CA GLU A 73 -33.72 -17.48 -0.45
C GLU A 73 -34.65 -17.33 -1.67
N GLY A 74 -35.98 -17.57 -1.51
CA GLY A 74 -36.98 -17.40 -2.56
C GLY A 74 -37.08 -18.55 -3.57
N TYR A 75 -36.46 -19.72 -3.32
CA TYR A 75 -36.57 -20.88 -4.19
C TYR A 75 -37.87 -21.63 -4.01
N ILE A 76 -38.49 -21.57 -2.85
CA ILE A 76 -39.75 -22.21 -2.54
C ILE A 76 -40.73 -21.22 -1.91
N GLU A 77 -42.04 -21.53 -2.05
CA GLU A 77 -43.13 -20.78 -1.47
C GLU A 77 -44.08 -21.71 -0.70
N THR A 78 -44.67 -21.19 0.38
CA THR A 78 -45.67 -21.93 1.16
C THR A 78 -47.03 -21.26 0.98
N ARG A 79 -48.04 -22.04 0.60
CA ARG A 79 -49.42 -21.55 0.51
C ARG A 79 -50.30 -22.25 1.53
N SER A 80 -51.01 -21.48 2.31
CA SER A 80 -51.93 -22.00 3.34
C SER A 80 -52.89 -23.02 2.71
N GLY A 81 -52.92 -24.23 3.27
CA GLY A 81 -53.80 -25.33 2.82
C GLY A 81 -53.28 -26.14 1.61
N SER A 82 -52.24 -25.71 0.86
CA SER A 82 -51.75 -26.44 -0.33
C SER A 82 -50.31 -26.94 -0.26
N GLY A 83 -49.61 -26.68 0.87
CA GLY A 83 -48.26 -27.14 1.13
C GLY A 83 -47.15 -26.27 0.51
N THR A 84 -45.93 -26.78 0.51
CA THR A 84 -44.73 -26.12 -0.01
C THR A 84 -44.51 -26.46 -1.48
N ARG A 85 -44.19 -25.48 -2.30
CA ARG A 85 -43.96 -25.61 -3.75
C ARG A 85 -42.69 -24.87 -4.16
N VAL A 86 -42.14 -25.21 -5.32
CA VAL A 86 -41.09 -24.40 -5.97
C VAL A 86 -41.72 -23.07 -6.40
N ALA A 87 -41.00 -21.97 -6.16
CA ALA A 87 -41.44 -20.63 -6.51
C ALA A 87 -41.71 -20.48 -8.01
N ALA A 88 -42.67 -19.62 -8.36
CA ALA A 88 -43.04 -19.35 -9.76
C ALA A 88 -41.89 -18.68 -10.52
N GLU A 89 -41.27 -17.69 -9.87
CA GLU A 89 -40.11 -16.94 -10.37
C GLU A 89 -38.93 -17.23 -9.47
N LEU A 90 -37.84 -17.69 -10.05
CA LEU A 90 -36.62 -18.01 -9.30
C LEU A 90 -35.74 -16.74 -9.15
N PRO A 91 -35.06 -16.57 -8.01
CA PRO A 91 -34.19 -15.39 -7.78
C PRO A 91 -33.15 -15.20 -8.88
N GLU A 92 -32.59 -16.28 -9.42
CA GLU A 92 -31.59 -16.21 -10.50
C GLU A 92 -32.19 -15.85 -11.85
N ALA A 93 -33.50 -16.09 -12.09
CA ALA A 93 -34.16 -15.64 -13.31
C ALA A 93 -34.31 -14.13 -13.40
N LEU A 94 -34.23 -13.43 -12.24
CA LEU A 94 -34.19 -11.97 -12.15
C LEU A 94 -32.76 -11.42 -12.28
N LEU A 95 -31.76 -12.27 -12.04
CA LEU A 95 -30.35 -11.95 -12.23
C LEU A 95 -29.95 -12.38 -13.64
N THR A 96 -30.03 -11.51 -14.62
CA THR A 96 -29.56 -11.73 -16.00
C THR A 96 -28.01 -11.86 -16.08
N ALA A 97 -27.36 -12.34 -15.04
CA ALA A 97 -25.98 -12.74 -15.07
C ALA A 97 -25.91 -14.12 -15.76
N SER A 98 -25.39 -14.13 -16.98
CA SER A 98 -24.95 -15.36 -17.64
C SER A 98 -24.22 -16.25 -16.64
N PRO A 99 -24.51 -17.58 -16.64
CA PRO A 99 -23.74 -18.48 -15.80
C PRO A 99 -22.27 -18.23 -16.07
N TRP A 100 -21.50 -18.03 -15.01
CA TRP A 100 -20.05 -18.06 -15.13
C TRP A 100 -19.71 -19.34 -15.88
N HIS A 101 -19.37 -19.18 -17.16
CA HIS A 101 -18.83 -20.28 -17.90
C HIS A 101 -17.65 -20.77 -17.06
N LYS A 102 -17.78 -21.98 -16.53
CA LYS A 102 -16.59 -22.75 -16.20
C LYS A 102 -15.89 -22.94 -17.55
N SER A 103 -15.15 -21.93 -17.98
CA SER A 103 -14.15 -22.12 -19.00
C SER A 103 -13.27 -23.24 -18.47
N GLY A 104 -13.34 -24.38 -19.14
CA GLY A 104 -12.67 -25.60 -18.76
C GLY A 104 -11.16 -25.59 -18.87
N GLU A 105 -10.56 -24.42 -18.96
CA GLU A 105 -9.20 -24.16 -18.54
C GLU A 105 -9.24 -23.80 -17.06
N ARG A 106 -9.11 -24.83 -16.21
CA ARG A 106 -8.28 -24.63 -15.02
C ARG A 106 -6.96 -24.04 -15.56
N ARG A 107 -6.88 -22.73 -15.76
CA ARG A 107 -5.64 -22.03 -15.49
C ARG A 107 -5.27 -22.59 -14.14
N LYS A 108 -4.24 -23.45 -14.13
CA LYS A 108 -3.62 -23.93 -12.91
C LYS A 108 -3.54 -22.67 -12.07
N SER A 109 -4.50 -22.55 -11.13
CA SER A 109 -4.50 -21.52 -10.13
C SER A 109 -3.06 -21.50 -9.71
N SER A 110 -2.41 -20.41 -10.02
CA SER A 110 -1.02 -20.21 -9.68
C SER A 110 -0.78 -21.01 -8.43
N GLN A 111 0.09 -22.03 -8.57
CA GLN A 111 0.72 -22.67 -7.45
C GLN A 111 0.58 -21.75 -6.26
N GLU A 112 0.10 -22.24 -5.10
CA GLU A 112 0.55 -21.67 -3.84
C GLU A 112 2.02 -21.43 -4.07
N THR A 113 2.34 -20.23 -4.54
CA THR A 113 3.71 -19.80 -4.72
C THR A 113 4.22 -19.88 -3.30
N ARG A 114 4.92 -20.97 -2.96
CA ARG A 114 5.89 -20.93 -1.88
C ARG A 114 6.57 -19.60 -2.13
N ARG A 115 6.20 -18.59 -1.33
CA ARG A 115 6.78 -17.27 -1.49
C ARG A 115 8.26 -17.48 -1.32
N GLU A 116 9.00 -17.44 -2.43
CA GLU A 116 10.44 -17.44 -2.35
C GLU A 116 10.81 -16.33 -1.36
N PRO A 117 11.74 -16.59 -0.43
CA PRO A 117 12.22 -15.55 0.46
C PRO A 117 12.60 -14.32 -0.35
N ALA A 118 12.35 -13.15 0.21
CA ALA A 118 12.68 -11.91 -0.48
C ALA A 118 14.17 -11.93 -0.88
N ARG A 119 14.43 -11.66 -2.15
CA ARG A 119 15.79 -11.68 -2.69
C ARG A 119 16.60 -10.53 -2.09
N PRO A 120 17.86 -10.75 -1.72
CA PRO A 120 18.71 -9.68 -1.19
C PRO A 120 18.73 -8.44 -2.07
N PHE A 121 18.79 -7.27 -1.42
CA PHE A 121 18.75 -5.91 -1.98
C PHE A 121 17.41 -5.46 -2.55
N ARG A 122 16.36 -6.29 -2.50
CA ARG A 122 15.03 -5.88 -2.92
C ARG A 122 14.59 -4.61 -2.21
N SER A 123 14.18 -3.62 -3.00
CA SER A 123 13.74 -2.32 -2.50
C SER A 123 12.38 -2.40 -1.81
N GLY A 124 12.15 -1.48 -0.88
CA GLY A 124 10.86 -1.31 -0.22
C GLY A 124 10.66 -2.14 1.04
N LEU A 125 11.54 -3.07 1.34
CA LEU A 125 11.49 -3.88 2.56
C LEU A 125 12.09 -3.12 3.74
N VAL A 126 11.49 -3.33 4.91
CA VAL A 126 12.00 -2.91 6.22
C VAL A 126 12.24 -4.16 7.07
N ASP A 127 12.96 -4.00 8.17
CA ASP A 127 13.20 -5.10 9.08
C ASP A 127 11.89 -5.54 9.76
N TRP A 128 11.53 -6.78 9.50
CA TRP A 128 10.34 -7.39 10.09
C TRP A 128 10.66 -8.13 11.40
N GLU A 129 11.85 -8.64 11.58
CA GLU A 129 12.25 -9.43 12.76
C GLU A 129 12.27 -8.57 14.03
N HIS A 130 12.66 -7.29 13.91
CA HIS A 130 12.74 -6.37 15.03
C HIS A 130 11.51 -5.45 15.14
N PHE A 131 10.49 -5.69 14.35
CA PHE A 131 9.21 -5.00 14.50
C PHE A 131 8.57 -5.39 15.85
N PRO A 132 7.98 -4.45 16.61
CA PRO A 132 7.41 -4.73 17.93
C PRO A 132 6.04 -5.42 17.84
N HIS A 133 6.02 -6.68 17.36
CA HIS A 133 4.80 -7.43 17.06
C HIS A 133 3.85 -7.56 18.23
N ASP A 134 4.38 -7.92 19.41
CA ASP A 134 3.56 -8.15 20.61
C ASP A 134 2.93 -6.86 21.12
N GLU A 135 3.70 -5.77 21.15
CA GLU A 135 3.23 -4.47 21.60
C GLU A 135 2.18 -3.92 20.64
N TRP A 136 2.46 -3.99 19.35
CA TRP A 136 1.53 -3.59 18.31
C TRP A 136 0.23 -4.40 18.34
N GLY A 137 0.32 -5.73 18.46
CA GLY A 137 -0.84 -6.63 18.59
C GLY A 137 -1.70 -6.32 19.81
N LYS A 138 -1.06 -6.06 20.96
CA LYS A 138 -1.77 -5.66 22.20
C LYS A 138 -2.50 -4.32 22.03
N LEU A 139 -1.87 -3.33 21.38
CA LEU A 139 -2.48 -2.03 21.10
C LEU A 139 -3.71 -2.17 20.19
N LEU A 140 -3.58 -2.87 19.08
CA LEU A 140 -4.71 -3.15 18.18
C LEU A 140 -5.84 -3.87 18.92
N GLY A 141 -5.53 -4.94 19.65
CA GLY A 141 -6.52 -5.71 20.37
C GLY A 141 -7.22 -4.90 21.48
N ARG A 142 -6.54 -3.97 22.15
CA ARG A 142 -7.12 -3.09 23.15
C ARG A 142 -8.10 -2.10 22.54
N VAL A 143 -7.70 -1.43 21.48
CA VAL A 143 -8.55 -0.45 20.77
C VAL A 143 -9.84 -1.11 20.30
N TRP A 144 -9.73 -2.29 19.66
CA TRP A 144 -10.90 -2.89 19.00
C TRP A 144 -11.76 -3.79 19.90
N ARG A 145 -11.32 -4.14 21.11
CA ARG A 145 -12.20 -4.74 22.12
C ARG A 145 -13.19 -3.76 22.72
N ASN A 146 -12.85 -2.49 22.78
CA ASN A 146 -13.72 -1.43 23.29
C ASN A 146 -13.45 -0.11 22.55
N PRO A 147 -13.87 0.00 21.27
CA PRO A 147 -13.60 1.19 20.48
C PRO A 147 -14.38 2.39 21.03
N PRO A 148 -13.77 3.58 21.13
CA PRO A 148 -14.48 4.78 21.54
C PRO A 148 -15.58 5.11 20.52
N VAL A 149 -16.76 5.54 21.03
CA VAL A 149 -17.91 5.90 20.18
C VAL A 149 -17.51 6.95 19.15
N THR A 150 -16.69 7.93 19.52
CA THR A 150 -16.15 8.96 18.60
C THR A 150 -15.35 8.41 17.44
N LEU A 151 -14.82 7.18 17.54
CA LEU A 151 -14.15 6.50 16.44
C LEU A 151 -15.16 5.89 15.48
N LEU A 152 -16.27 5.34 15.99
CA LEU A 152 -17.35 4.73 15.19
C LEU A 152 -18.17 5.77 14.44
N GLU A 153 -18.32 6.95 15.03
CA GLU A 153 -19.03 8.09 14.45
C GLU A 153 -18.10 9.01 13.64
N HIS A 154 -16.85 8.59 13.43
CA HIS A 154 -15.84 9.42 12.80
C HIS A 154 -16.16 9.71 11.33
N ASN A 155 -16.21 10.99 11.00
CA ASN A 155 -16.47 11.49 9.65
C ASN A 155 -15.51 12.64 9.23
N ASP A 156 -14.40 12.84 9.95
CA ASP A 156 -13.39 13.85 9.57
C ASP A 156 -12.62 13.39 8.33
N ALA A 157 -12.70 14.14 7.26
CA ALA A 157 -12.04 13.87 5.98
C ALA A 157 -10.51 13.72 6.09
N PHE A 158 -9.91 14.26 7.14
CA PHE A 158 -8.45 14.28 7.34
C PHE A 158 -7.93 13.17 8.25
N GLY A 159 -8.79 12.30 8.78
CA GLY A 159 -8.41 11.18 9.63
C GLY A 159 -8.45 11.49 11.13
N TRP A 160 -8.10 10.50 11.93
CA TRP A 160 -8.26 10.48 13.40
C TRP A 160 -7.49 11.61 14.08
N MET A 161 -8.22 12.55 14.73
CA MET A 161 -7.65 13.76 15.31
C MET A 161 -6.51 13.48 16.33
N PRO A 162 -6.61 12.51 17.26
CA PRO A 162 -5.51 12.21 18.17
C PRO A 162 -4.23 11.78 17.46
N LEU A 163 -4.31 11.04 16.34
CA LEU A 163 -3.14 10.70 15.54
C LEU A 163 -2.53 11.95 14.90
N ARG A 164 -3.35 12.83 14.36
CA ARG A 164 -2.90 14.10 13.76
C ARG A 164 -2.18 14.99 14.79
N GLN A 165 -2.67 15.03 16.03
CA GLN A 165 -2.03 15.77 17.14
C GLN A 165 -0.65 15.22 17.48
N VAL A 166 -0.50 13.89 17.57
CA VAL A 166 0.78 13.26 17.88
C VAL A 166 1.76 13.42 16.72
N ILE A 167 1.31 13.34 15.47
CA ILE A 167 2.15 13.61 14.29
C ILE A 167 2.65 15.06 14.32
N ALA A 168 1.80 16.04 14.58
CA ALA A 168 2.20 17.45 14.64
C ALA A 168 3.30 17.67 15.71
N ARG A 169 3.18 17.05 16.89
CA ARG A 169 4.20 17.07 17.94
C ARG A 169 5.49 16.42 17.48
N HIS A 170 5.42 15.22 16.90
CA HIS A 170 6.58 14.52 16.36
C HIS A 170 7.33 15.34 15.32
N LEU A 171 6.63 15.98 14.41
CA LEU A 171 7.23 16.84 13.38
C LEU A 171 7.91 18.06 13.95
N PHE A 172 7.35 18.67 15.00
CA PHE A 172 8.00 19.77 15.70
C PHE A 172 9.33 19.34 16.33
N GLU A 173 9.33 18.20 17.03
CA GLU A 173 10.48 17.67 17.75
C GLU A 173 11.60 17.18 16.81
N TRP A 174 11.25 16.56 15.70
CA TRP A 174 12.21 15.89 14.82
C TRP A 174 12.58 16.67 13.57
N ARG A 175 11.68 17.50 13.05
CA ARG A 175 11.84 18.19 11.77
C ARG A 175 11.79 19.72 11.89
N GLY A 176 11.49 20.24 13.09
CA GLY A 176 11.33 21.66 13.32
C GLY A 176 10.09 22.25 12.63
N ILE A 177 9.13 21.40 12.20
CA ILE A 177 7.91 21.85 11.55
C ILE A 177 6.91 22.26 12.62
N SER A 178 6.60 23.56 12.70
CA SER A 178 5.54 24.08 13.54
C SER A 178 4.22 24.05 12.76
N CYS A 179 3.35 23.11 13.05
CA CYS A 179 2.04 22.99 12.42
C CYS A 179 0.95 22.68 13.44
N ASN A 180 -0.29 23.05 13.09
CA ASN A 180 -1.49 22.66 13.84
C ASN A 180 -1.95 21.27 13.38
N ALA A 181 -2.52 20.47 14.29
CA ALA A 181 -3.11 19.18 13.96
C ALA A 181 -4.18 19.25 12.85
N GLN A 182 -4.85 20.38 12.70
CA GLN A 182 -5.81 20.62 11.61
C GLN A 182 -5.13 20.66 10.23
N GLN A 183 -3.85 20.99 10.16
CA GLN A 183 -3.06 20.99 8.92
C GLN A 183 -2.54 19.61 8.54
N VAL A 184 -2.62 18.64 9.45
CA VAL A 184 -2.18 17.27 9.22
C VAL A 184 -3.31 16.47 8.57
N ILE A 185 -3.05 15.87 7.43
CA ILE A 185 -4.00 15.00 6.70
C ILE A 185 -3.40 13.59 6.68
N ILE A 186 -4.14 12.60 7.19
CA ILE A 186 -3.73 11.20 7.13
C ILE A 186 -3.96 10.67 5.72
N THR A 187 -2.99 9.90 5.20
CA THR A 187 -3.02 9.31 3.86
C THR A 187 -2.76 7.82 3.90
N ALA A 188 -3.12 7.10 2.85
CA ALA A 188 -2.80 5.68 2.66
C ALA A 188 -1.35 5.46 2.17
N GLY A 189 -0.47 6.39 2.46
CA GLY A 189 0.93 6.44 2.04
C GLY A 189 1.19 7.50 0.97
N GLY A 190 2.45 7.59 0.49
CA GLY A 190 2.89 8.67 -0.40
C GLY A 190 2.10 8.78 -1.71
N MET A 191 1.74 7.66 -2.33
CA MET A 191 0.95 7.71 -3.58
C MET A 191 -0.42 8.35 -3.40
N ASP A 192 -1.12 8.05 -2.30
CA ASP A 192 -2.39 8.70 -1.98
C ASP A 192 -2.19 10.19 -1.69
N ALA A 193 -1.09 10.55 -1.01
CA ALA A 193 -0.73 11.95 -0.79
C ALA A 193 -0.50 12.70 -2.11
N PHE A 194 0.31 12.13 -3.02
CA PHE A 194 0.62 12.78 -4.31
C PHE A 194 -0.60 12.90 -5.21
N ASP A 195 -1.46 11.90 -5.25
CA ASP A 195 -2.70 11.93 -6.01
C ASP A 195 -3.68 12.98 -5.45
N LEU A 196 -3.82 13.04 -4.13
CA LEU A 196 -4.64 14.09 -3.50
C LEU A 196 -4.07 15.49 -3.73
N ILE A 197 -2.75 15.69 -3.65
CA ILE A 197 -2.08 16.95 -3.98
C ILE A 197 -2.35 17.31 -5.44
N ASN A 198 -2.21 16.33 -6.34
CA ASN A 198 -2.44 16.54 -7.77
C ASN A 198 -3.85 17.11 -8.03
N ARG A 199 -4.87 16.49 -7.48
CA ARG A 199 -6.27 16.93 -7.65
C ARG A 199 -6.57 18.26 -6.96
N ALA A 200 -6.03 18.48 -5.75
CA ALA A 200 -6.36 19.67 -4.96
C ALA A 200 -5.72 20.95 -5.48
N ILE A 201 -4.52 20.90 -6.03
CA ILE A 201 -3.76 22.11 -6.36
C ILE A 201 -3.31 22.25 -7.82
N LEU A 202 -3.29 21.15 -8.59
CA LEU A 202 -2.89 21.16 -9.99
C LEU A 202 -4.10 20.96 -10.91
N ARG A 203 -3.95 21.38 -12.15
CA ARG A 203 -4.95 21.24 -13.22
C ARG A 203 -4.33 20.50 -14.40
N HIS A 204 -5.16 19.90 -15.20
CA HIS A 204 -4.72 19.33 -16.47
C HIS A 204 -3.93 20.35 -17.30
N GLY A 205 -2.74 19.97 -17.76
CA GLY A 205 -1.84 20.85 -18.50
C GLY A 205 -0.93 21.75 -17.65
N ASP A 206 -1.12 21.80 -16.31
CA ASP A 206 -0.15 22.45 -15.44
C ASP A 206 1.20 21.72 -15.50
N ARG A 207 2.29 22.44 -15.22
CA ARG A 207 3.66 21.93 -15.25
C ARG A 207 4.19 21.78 -13.84
N ILE A 208 4.88 20.64 -13.57
CA ILE A 208 5.53 20.35 -12.29
C ILE A 208 7.00 19.97 -12.52
N TRP A 209 7.92 20.57 -11.77
CA TRP A 209 9.31 20.14 -11.76
C TRP A 209 9.44 18.82 -10.98
N ILE A 210 10.17 17.88 -11.55
CA ILE A 210 10.53 16.60 -10.90
C ILE A 210 12.04 16.44 -10.99
N GLU A 211 12.69 16.04 -9.91
CA GLU A 211 14.13 15.73 -9.87
C GLU A 211 14.49 14.69 -10.96
N GLU A 212 15.69 14.83 -11.59
CA GLU A 212 16.17 13.92 -12.62
C GLU A 212 17.65 13.55 -12.35
N PRO A 213 17.98 12.30 -11.96
CA PRO A 213 17.04 11.22 -11.70
C PRO A 213 16.15 11.50 -10.48
N GLY A 214 14.95 10.92 -10.47
CA GLY A 214 13.98 11.19 -9.43
C GLY A 214 13.01 10.04 -9.17
N TYR A 215 12.04 10.27 -8.30
CA TYR A 215 11.08 9.25 -7.92
C TYR A 215 10.07 8.97 -9.06
N SER A 216 10.33 7.92 -9.83
CA SER A 216 9.55 7.55 -11.01
C SER A 216 8.05 7.31 -10.71
N THR A 217 7.72 6.81 -9.51
CA THR A 217 6.32 6.63 -9.09
C THR A 217 5.60 7.96 -8.90
N ALA A 218 6.23 8.95 -8.26
CA ALA A 218 5.64 10.29 -8.13
C ALA A 218 5.41 10.92 -9.50
N ARG A 219 6.41 10.85 -10.38
CA ARG A 219 6.29 11.31 -11.78
C ARG A 219 5.08 10.69 -12.47
N ARG A 220 4.89 9.37 -12.32
CA ARG A 220 3.76 8.66 -12.91
C ARG A 220 2.41 9.11 -12.34
N VAL A 221 2.32 9.32 -11.02
CA VAL A 221 1.08 9.79 -10.38
C VAL A 221 0.67 11.15 -10.91
N PHE A 222 1.60 12.12 -10.99
CA PHE A 222 1.31 13.45 -11.53
C PHE A 222 0.93 13.39 -13.02
N ALA A 223 1.63 12.59 -13.82
CA ALA A 223 1.30 12.42 -15.24
C ALA A 223 -0.07 11.79 -15.47
N LEU A 224 -0.50 10.82 -14.63
CA LEU A 224 -1.83 10.23 -14.72
C LEU A 224 -2.95 11.24 -14.41
N GLY A 225 -2.68 12.26 -13.61
CA GLY A 225 -3.61 13.38 -13.37
C GLY A 225 -3.60 14.43 -14.50
N GLY A 226 -2.89 14.20 -15.59
CA GLY A 226 -2.82 15.10 -16.74
C GLY A 226 -1.86 16.28 -16.56
N VAL A 227 -0.98 16.23 -15.58
CA VAL A 227 0.05 17.25 -15.33
C VAL A 227 1.31 16.94 -16.14
N GLU A 228 1.88 17.95 -16.79
CA GLU A 228 3.14 17.83 -17.52
C GLU A 228 4.32 17.79 -16.53
N THR A 229 4.99 16.65 -16.46
CA THR A 229 6.17 16.51 -15.60
C THR A 229 7.42 16.97 -16.31
N VAL A 230 8.10 17.98 -15.76
CA VAL A 230 9.32 18.57 -16.30
C VAL A 230 10.52 18.02 -15.54
N PRO A 231 11.35 17.15 -16.16
CA PRO A 231 12.54 16.62 -15.51
C PRO A 231 13.59 17.72 -15.37
N VAL A 232 13.94 18.03 -14.11
CA VAL A 232 14.95 19.03 -13.76
C VAL A 232 16.20 18.31 -13.22
N PRO A 233 17.37 18.50 -13.84
CA PRO A 233 18.59 17.83 -13.39
C PRO A 233 18.96 18.20 -11.96
N ILE A 234 19.59 17.23 -11.30
CA ILE A 234 20.21 17.41 -9.98
C ILE A 234 21.74 17.50 -10.12
N ASP A 235 22.38 18.03 -9.10
CA ASP A 235 23.82 17.99 -8.88
C ASP A 235 24.16 17.46 -7.47
N GLY A 236 25.38 17.68 -7.00
CA GLY A 236 25.81 17.33 -5.63
C GLY A 236 25.05 18.05 -4.51
N GLU A 237 24.19 19.01 -4.84
CA GLU A 237 23.35 19.78 -3.93
C GLU A 237 21.85 19.59 -4.16
N GLY A 238 21.45 18.63 -5.00
CA GLY A 238 20.06 18.33 -5.33
C GLY A 238 19.54 19.07 -6.57
N LEU A 239 18.23 19.35 -6.64
CA LEU A 239 17.57 19.97 -7.79
C LEU A 239 18.22 21.33 -8.14
N ILE A 240 18.60 21.51 -9.42
CA ILE A 240 19.20 22.76 -9.94
C ILE A 240 18.07 23.73 -10.30
N VAL A 241 17.79 24.69 -9.39
CA VAL A 241 16.65 25.63 -9.55
C VAL A 241 16.78 26.47 -10.84
N ALA A 242 17.99 26.90 -11.19
CA ALA A 242 18.23 27.64 -12.44
C ALA A 242 17.79 26.84 -13.69
N LYS A 243 18.06 25.53 -13.72
CA LYS A 243 17.63 24.63 -14.79
C LYS A 243 16.10 24.41 -14.82
N GLY A 244 15.48 24.41 -13.65
CA GLY A 244 14.02 24.38 -13.55
C GLY A 244 13.41 25.63 -14.19
N ARG A 245 13.92 26.83 -13.86
CA ARG A 245 13.49 28.12 -14.45
C ARG A 245 13.69 28.14 -15.96
N GLU A 246 14.83 27.65 -16.44
CA GLU A 246 15.14 27.58 -17.89
C GLU A 246 14.14 26.70 -18.64
N LYS A 247 13.76 25.54 -18.07
CA LYS A 247 12.89 24.58 -18.73
C LYS A 247 11.40 24.91 -18.60
N ALA A 248 10.97 25.44 -17.48
CA ALA A 248 9.58 25.72 -17.16
C ALA A 248 9.45 26.79 -16.07
N ALA A 249 9.65 28.05 -16.45
CA ALA A 249 9.50 29.18 -15.53
C ALA A 249 8.07 29.32 -14.96
N ASP A 250 7.09 28.83 -15.69
CA ASP A 250 5.65 28.85 -15.40
C ASP A 250 5.15 27.64 -14.60
N ALA A 251 6.05 26.75 -14.15
CA ALA A 251 5.68 25.57 -13.37
C ALA A 251 4.87 25.96 -12.12
N ARG A 252 3.79 25.22 -11.90
CA ARG A 252 2.88 25.44 -10.76
C ARG A 252 3.34 24.74 -9.48
N ALA A 253 4.21 23.74 -9.62
CA ALA A 253 4.77 23.03 -8.48
C ALA A 253 6.19 22.50 -8.77
N ALA A 254 6.88 22.12 -7.68
CA ALA A 254 8.11 21.32 -7.71
C ALA A 254 8.00 20.19 -6.70
N PHE A 255 8.30 18.96 -7.12
CA PHE A 255 8.40 17.79 -6.25
C PHE A 255 9.86 17.49 -5.97
N VAL A 256 10.25 17.50 -4.69
CA VAL A 256 11.63 17.33 -4.24
C VAL A 256 11.73 16.42 -3.01
N THR A 257 12.88 15.76 -2.88
CA THR A 257 13.26 14.93 -1.73
C THR A 257 14.50 15.51 -1.01
N PRO A 258 14.39 16.70 -0.37
CA PRO A 258 15.55 17.53 0.01
C PRO A 258 16.32 16.98 1.21
N ALA A 259 15.70 16.19 2.07
CA ALA A 259 16.38 15.55 3.20
C ALA A 259 17.36 14.46 2.73
N ARG A 260 16.96 13.75 1.71
CA ARG A 260 17.71 12.70 1.01
C ARG A 260 17.12 12.48 -0.36
N GLN A 261 17.78 13.03 -1.36
CA GLN A 261 17.36 12.93 -2.75
C GLN A 261 17.20 11.46 -3.17
N TYR A 262 16.06 11.13 -3.72
CA TYR A 262 15.82 9.80 -4.25
C TYR A 262 16.05 9.77 -5.78
N PRO A 263 16.94 8.90 -6.29
CA PRO A 263 17.58 7.77 -5.59
C PRO A 263 19.02 8.01 -5.15
N THR A 264 19.64 9.17 -5.40
CA THR A 264 21.09 9.37 -5.25
C THR A 264 21.56 9.54 -3.80
N GLY A 265 20.68 9.90 -2.89
CA GLY A 265 21.03 10.10 -1.48
C GLY A 265 21.63 11.48 -1.17
N VAL A 266 21.75 12.36 -2.15
CA VAL A 266 22.22 13.74 -1.98
C VAL A 266 21.32 14.49 -1.01
N THR A 267 21.93 15.30 -0.15
CA THR A 267 21.20 16.17 0.80
C THR A 267 21.24 17.60 0.31
N MET A 268 20.09 18.23 0.14
CA MET A 268 19.98 19.62 -0.32
C MET A 268 20.44 20.59 0.77
N PRO A 269 21.50 21.38 0.55
CA PRO A 269 22.01 22.34 1.53
C PRO A 269 21.07 23.54 1.70
N LEU A 270 21.28 24.32 2.78
CA LEU A 270 20.42 25.43 3.12
C LEU A 270 20.29 26.46 1.99
N ALA A 271 21.40 26.80 1.34
CA ALA A 271 21.40 27.79 0.25
C ALA A 271 20.45 27.39 -0.89
N ARG A 272 20.52 26.11 -1.33
CA ARG A 272 19.65 25.57 -2.39
C ARG A 272 18.18 25.49 -1.96
N ARG A 273 17.91 25.21 -0.68
CA ARG A 273 16.54 25.23 -0.12
C ARG A 273 15.93 26.61 -0.18
N LEU A 274 16.70 27.64 0.20
CA LEU A 274 16.25 29.03 0.15
C LEU A 274 16.04 29.48 -1.29
N GLU A 275 16.93 29.13 -2.22
CA GLU A 275 16.77 29.41 -3.67
C GLU A 275 15.48 28.81 -4.22
N LEU A 276 15.15 27.57 -3.84
CA LEU A 276 13.92 26.90 -4.26
C LEU A 276 12.67 27.58 -3.67
N LEU A 277 12.70 27.96 -2.40
CA LEU A 277 11.60 28.69 -1.74
C LEU A 277 11.39 30.08 -2.34
N ASP A 278 12.47 30.79 -2.67
CA ASP A 278 12.40 32.11 -3.34
C ASP A 278 11.77 32.00 -4.73
N TRP A 279 12.16 30.97 -5.50
CA TRP A 279 11.50 30.69 -6.76
C TRP A 279 10.00 30.41 -6.56
N ALA A 280 9.65 29.52 -5.64
CA ALA A 280 8.26 29.18 -5.39
C ALA A 280 7.42 30.39 -4.95
N GLY A 281 7.99 31.24 -4.12
CA GLY A 281 7.36 32.49 -3.69
C GLY A 281 7.16 33.49 -4.83
N ALA A 282 8.14 33.64 -5.73
CA ALA A 282 8.07 34.54 -6.87
C ALA A 282 7.13 34.04 -7.96
N ALA A 283 7.12 32.74 -8.25
CA ALA A 283 6.25 32.11 -9.26
C ALA A 283 4.83 31.83 -8.74
N GLY A 284 4.54 31.99 -7.44
CA GLY A 284 3.28 31.54 -6.85
C GLY A 284 3.11 30.00 -6.87
N ALA A 285 4.22 29.27 -7.05
CA ALA A 285 4.25 27.82 -7.13
C ALA A 285 4.22 27.16 -5.75
N THR A 286 3.87 25.87 -5.71
CA THR A 286 3.90 25.03 -4.50
C THR A 286 5.11 24.10 -4.55
N VAL A 287 5.82 23.94 -3.42
CA VAL A 287 6.85 22.91 -3.28
C VAL A 287 6.28 21.72 -2.53
N ILE A 288 6.41 20.54 -3.10
CA ILE A 288 6.03 19.27 -2.48
C ILE A 288 7.30 18.62 -1.96
N GLU A 289 7.49 18.67 -0.64
CA GLU A 289 8.61 18.05 0.06
C GLU A 289 8.22 16.63 0.45
N ASP A 290 8.80 15.60 -0.18
CA ASP A 290 8.61 14.21 0.21
C ASP A 290 9.76 13.75 1.13
N ASP A 291 9.41 13.36 2.34
CA ASP A 291 10.32 12.91 3.39
C ASP A 291 9.99 11.48 3.79
N TYR A 292 10.69 10.53 3.19
CA TYR A 292 10.34 9.12 3.28
C TYR A 292 11.20 8.31 4.26
N ASP A 293 12.40 8.79 4.67
CA ASP A 293 13.33 8.05 5.54
C ASP A 293 14.30 8.92 6.35
N SER A 294 14.00 10.20 6.58
CA SER A 294 14.90 11.15 7.28
C SER A 294 15.21 10.77 8.73
N GLU A 295 14.38 9.94 9.35
CA GLU A 295 14.63 9.38 10.68
C GLU A 295 15.89 8.51 10.72
N TYR A 296 16.32 7.96 9.58
CA TYR A 296 17.47 7.07 9.45
C TYR A 296 18.73 7.84 8.97
N ARG A 297 19.08 8.89 9.70
CA ARG A 297 20.36 9.59 9.54
C ARG A 297 21.38 9.00 10.51
N TYR A 298 22.54 8.58 9.99
CA TYR A 298 23.60 7.89 10.73
C TYR A 298 24.73 8.81 11.13
N VAL A 299 24.97 9.87 10.35
CA VAL A 299 26.08 10.82 10.54
C VAL A 299 25.53 12.24 10.52
N GLY A 300 25.98 13.07 11.47
CA GLY A 300 25.61 14.48 11.58
C GLY A 300 24.22 14.68 12.24
N ARG A 301 23.81 15.95 12.36
CA ARG A 301 22.49 16.32 12.87
C ARG A 301 21.45 16.28 11.76
N PRO A 302 20.18 15.97 12.09
CA PRO A 302 19.08 16.14 11.13
C PRO A 302 19.03 17.59 10.64
N LEU A 303 18.84 17.78 9.33
CA LEU A 303 18.58 19.10 8.78
C LEU A 303 17.10 19.45 9.00
N PRO A 304 16.78 20.72 9.27
CA PRO A 304 15.40 21.18 9.31
C PRO A 304 14.69 20.83 8.01
N ALA A 305 13.39 20.56 8.05
CA ALA A 305 12.60 20.37 6.85
C ALA A 305 12.55 21.66 6.01
N LEU A 306 12.35 21.52 4.71
CA LEU A 306 12.14 22.68 3.83
C LEU A 306 10.93 23.49 4.29
N MET A 307 9.82 22.79 4.67
CA MET A 307 8.64 23.42 5.24
C MET A 307 8.94 24.28 6.48
N SER A 308 9.89 23.89 7.33
CA SER A 308 10.23 24.68 8.53
C SER A 308 10.92 26.02 8.20
N LEU A 309 11.46 26.17 6.98
CA LEU A 309 12.09 27.38 6.48
C LEU A 309 11.11 28.26 5.69
N ASP A 310 9.94 27.72 5.34
CA ASP A 310 8.97 28.40 4.48
C ASP A 310 8.20 29.50 5.23
N ARG A 311 8.42 30.74 4.84
CA ARG A 311 7.72 31.91 5.38
C ARG A 311 6.50 32.34 4.58
N ARG A 312 6.26 31.72 3.43
CA ARG A 312 5.20 32.12 2.46
C ARG A 312 4.07 31.10 2.33
N ALA A 313 4.10 30.06 3.17
CA ALA A 313 3.11 28.97 3.15
C ALA A 313 2.96 28.32 1.74
N ARG A 314 4.11 27.99 1.13
CA ARG A 314 4.19 27.37 -0.22
C ARG A 314 4.56 25.90 -0.19
N VAL A 315 4.95 25.35 0.96
CA VAL A 315 5.41 23.98 1.06
C VAL A 315 4.28 23.09 1.57
N ILE A 316 4.05 21.98 0.88
CA ILE A 316 3.31 20.81 1.37
C ILE A 316 4.34 19.75 1.73
N TYR A 317 4.31 19.30 2.98
CA TYR A 317 5.20 18.24 3.45
C TYR A 317 4.48 16.90 3.42
N SER A 318 5.13 15.85 2.89
CA SER A 318 4.64 14.48 2.85
C SER A 318 5.56 13.57 3.66
N GLY A 319 4.99 12.77 4.55
CA GLY A 319 5.68 11.77 5.34
C GLY A 319 5.01 10.40 5.27
N SER A 320 5.79 9.35 5.51
CA SER A 320 5.28 7.97 5.39
C SER A 320 5.71 7.10 6.55
N PHE A 321 4.78 6.33 7.11
CA PHE A 321 5.09 5.29 8.10
C PHE A 321 5.60 3.99 7.46
N SER A 322 5.52 3.84 6.14
CA SER A 322 5.89 2.61 5.44
C SER A 322 7.36 2.24 5.56
N LYS A 323 8.24 3.23 5.70
CA LYS A 323 9.69 3.03 5.82
C LYS A 323 10.18 3.09 7.26
N VAL A 324 9.51 3.89 8.08
CA VAL A 324 9.93 4.15 9.46
C VAL A 324 9.26 3.23 10.47
N PHE A 325 8.14 2.63 10.10
CA PHE A 325 7.40 1.71 10.97
C PHE A 325 7.07 0.40 10.24
N SER A 326 6.06 0.38 9.37
CA SER A 326 5.70 -0.83 8.61
C SER A 326 4.90 -0.51 7.34
N PRO A 327 5.23 -1.11 6.20
CA PRO A 327 4.45 -0.95 4.98
C PRO A 327 3.04 -1.58 5.06
N ILE A 328 2.80 -2.50 6.00
CA ILE A 328 1.51 -3.18 6.20
C ILE A 328 0.47 -2.23 6.79
N VAL A 329 0.89 -1.27 7.61
CA VAL A 329 -0.02 -0.31 8.26
C VAL A 329 -0.70 0.58 7.23
N ARG A 330 -0.10 0.78 6.06
CA ARG A 330 -0.64 1.57 4.95
C ARG A 330 -1.06 2.98 5.36
N LEU A 331 -0.26 3.61 6.22
CA LEU A 331 -0.47 4.98 6.66
C LEU A 331 0.70 5.87 6.25
N GLY A 332 0.35 7.08 5.90
CA GLY A 332 1.21 8.24 5.71
C GLY A 332 0.48 9.48 6.19
N PHE A 333 1.08 10.61 5.99
CA PHE A 333 0.46 11.89 6.30
C PHE A 333 1.05 12.99 5.42
N MET A 334 0.34 14.10 5.34
CA MET A 334 0.86 15.34 4.79
C MET A 334 0.53 16.51 5.71
N VAL A 335 1.33 17.56 5.66
CA VAL A 335 1.06 18.83 6.28
C VAL A 335 0.82 19.85 5.19
N VAL A 336 -0.33 20.52 5.27
CA VAL A 336 -0.80 21.43 4.23
C VAL A 336 -0.92 22.83 4.81
N PRO A 337 -0.52 23.89 4.08
CA PRO A 337 -0.77 25.27 4.48
C PRO A 337 -2.27 25.54 4.76
N THR A 338 -2.56 26.31 5.80
CA THR A 338 -3.95 26.57 6.24
C THR A 338 -4.83 27.08 5.12
N ALA A 339 -4.33 27.95 4.25
CA ALA A 339 -5.07 28.52 3.13
C ALA A 339 -5.50 27.49 2.06
N MET A 340 -4.93 26.31 2.07
CA MET A 340 -5.24 25.24 1.11
C MET A 340 -6.19 24.18 1.69
N LEU A 341 -6.44 24.16 2.99
CA LEU A 341 -7.16 23.08 3.68
C LEU A 341 -8.55 22.79 3.11
N GLU A 342 -9.32 23.81 2.78
CA GLU A 342 -10.68 23.62 2.22
C GLU A 342 -10.63 22.83 0.91
N ARG A 343 -9.71 23.18 0.00
CA ARG A 343 -9.54 22.46 -1.27
C ARG A 343 -9.22 20.98 -1.04
N PHE A 344 -8.34 20.68 -0.09
CA PHE A 344 -8.01 19.30 0.25
C PHE A 344 -9.18 18.56 0.89
N ARG A 345 -10.00 19.25 1.66
CA ARG A 345 -11.22 18.69 2.26
C ARG A 345 -12.25 18.34 1.19
N ASP A 346 -12.51 19.26 0.28
CA ASP A 346 -13.48 19.07 -0.81
C ASP A 346 -13.07 17.90 -1.70
N GLU A 347 -11.80 17.84 -2.09
CA GLU A 347 -11.24 16.73 -2.89
C GLU A 347 -11.34 15.40 -2.14
N ARG A 348 -11.05 15.37 -0.85
CA ARG A 348 -11.15 14.14 -0.06
C ARG A 348 -12.61 13.67 0.07
N LEU A 349 -13.54 14.57 0.27
CA LEU A 349 -14.96 14.25 0.36
C LEU A 349 -15.55 13.80 -0.99
N ALA A 350 -15.08 14.39 -2.10
CA ALA A 350 -15.55 14.04 -3.44
C ALA A 350 -15.03 12.67 -3.93
N HIS A 351 -13.80 12.29 -3.56
CA HIS A 351 -13.12 11.11 -4.11
C HIS A 351 -12.97 9.95 -3.14
N GLY A 352 -13.56 10.03 -1.97
CA GLY A 352 -13.62 8.93 -1.03
C GLY A 352 -13.19 9.25 0.38
N ALA A 353 -13.44 8.29 1.25
CA ALA A 353 -13.15 8.37 2.67
C ALA A 353 -11.65 8.49 2.97
N PRO A 354 -11.27 9.04 4.13
CA PRO A 354 -9.91 8.96 4.63
C PRO A 354 -9.44 7.49 4.75
N PRO A 355 -8.12 7.25 4.85
CA PRO A 355 -7.61 5.91 5.06
C PRO A 355 -8.25 5.23 6.26
N SER A 356 -8.33 3.89 6.19
CA SER A 356 -8.91 3.07 7.25
C SER A 356 -8.52 3.53 8.65
N LEU A 357 -9.50 3.63 9.53
CA LEU A 357 -9.29 3.96 10.94
C LEU A 357 -8.73 2.79 11.76
N MET A 358 -8.62 1.58 11.17
CA MET A 358 -8.20 0.38 11.88
C MET A 358 -6.89 0.52 12.67
N ALA A 359 -5.89 1.14 12.08
CA ALA A 359 -4.58 1.28 12.69
C ALA A 359 -4.32 2.67 13.30
N GLN A 360 -5.14 3.68 13.00
CA GLN A 360 -4.86 5.07 13.40
C GLN A 360 -4.85 5.26 14.93
N PRO A 361 -5.82 4.73 15.71
CA PRO A 361 -5.79 4.88 17.15
C PRO A 361 -4.62 4.14 17.80
N ALA A 362 -4.31 2.92 17.34
CA ALA A 362 -3.19 2.14 17.85
C ALA A 362 -1.84 2.85 17.55
N LEU A 363 -1.69 3.44 16.36
CA LEU A 363 -0.49 4.19 16.01
C LEU A 363 -0.37 5.48 16.83
N ALA A 364 -1.48 6.18 17.07
CA ALA A 364 -1.49 7.36 17.94
C ALA A 364 -0.99 7.01 19.35
N GLU A 365 -1.48 5.91 19.90
CA GLU A 365 -1.06 5.47 21.24
C GLU A 365 0.40 4.99 21.25
N PHE A 366 0.84 4.25 20.23
CA PHE A 366 2.22 3.81 20.07
C PHE A 366 3.21 4.98 19.98
N MET A 367 2.83 6.04 19.29
CA MET A 367 3.63 7.28 19.23
C MET A 367 3.59 8.03 20.56
N ASN A 368 2.42 8.16 21.16
CA ASN A 368 2.23 8.95 22.39
C ASN A 368 2.90 8.32 23.62
N SER A 369 2.98 6.99 23.69
CA SER A 369 3.69 6.25 24.75
C SER A 369 5.22 6.38 24.67
N GLY A 370 5.76 6.93 23.58
CA GLY A 370 7.20 6.97 23.31
C GLY A 370 7.78 5.70 22.69
N ALA A 371 6.98 4.64 22.54
CA ALA A 371 7.40 3.35 21.94
C ALA A 371 7.89 3.54 20.50
N PHE A 372 7.24 4.41 19.73
CA PHE A 372 7.68 4.77 18.38
C PHE A 372 9.11 5.35 18.36
N ALA A 373 9.41 6.30 19.26
CA ALA A 373 10.75 6.88 19.34
C ALA A 373 11.82 5.86 19.77
N ILE A 374 11.45 4.91 20.64
CA ILE A 374 12.33 3.79 21.05
C ILE A 374 12.57 2.88 19.83
N HIS A 375 11.53 2.52 19.09
CA HIS A 375 11.63 1.73 17.86
C HIS A 375 12.56 2.39 16.84
N ILE A 376 12.36 3.67 16.51
CA ILE A 376 13.22 4.39 15.57
C ILE A 376 14.69 4.40 16.02
N ARG A 377 14.98 4.65 17.31
CA ARG A 377 16.35 4.61 17.83
C ARG A 377 16.99 3.22 17.71
N ARG A 378 16.20 2.16 17.98
CA ARG A 378 16.66 0.77 17.82
C ARG A 378 16.97 0.47 16.36
N MET A 379 16.02 0.77 15.45
CA MET A 379 16.19 0.50 14.02
C MET A 379 17.34 1.30 13.42
N ARG A 380 17.55 2.54 13.85
CA ARG A 380 18.69 3.35 13.40
C ARG A 380 20.04 2.66 13.71
N ARG A 381 20.18 2.06 14.90
CA ARG A 381 21.41 1.31 15.27
C ARG A 381 21.59 0.06 14.40
N ILE A 382 20.53 -0.71 14.21
CA ILE A 382 20.54 -1.92 13.38
C ILE A 382 20.89 -1.57 11.93
N TYR A 383 20.25 -0.58 11.36
CA TYR A 383 20.49 -0.17 9.98
C TYR A 383 21.90 0.47 9.80
N ALA A 384 22.39 1.17 10.79
CA ALA A 384 23.78 1.68 10.77
C ALA A 384 24.79 0.54 10.71
N ALA A 385 24.62 -0.53 11.51
CA ALA A 385 25.48 -1.71 11.50
C ALA A 385 25.39 -2.43 10.16
N ARG A 386 24.21 -2.70 9.64
CA ARG A 386 24.02 -3.34 8.31
C ARG A 386 24.65 -2.53 7.18
N ARG A 387 24.48 -1.21 7.21
CA ARG A 387 25.10 -0.30 6.23
C ARG A 387 26.63 -0.40 6.29
N ALA A 388 27.21 -0.36 7.47
CA ALA A 388 28.66 -0.45 7.66
C ALA A 388 29.20 -1.80 7.17
N ALA A 389 28.55 -2.90 7.55
CA ALA A 389 28.91 -4.25 7.10
C ALA A 389 28.83 -4.40 5.57
N LEU A 390 27.78 -3.84 4.96
CA LEU A 390 27.64 -3.89 3.50
C LEU A 390 28.69 -3.06 2.78
N ILE A 391 28.99 -1.85 3.25
CA ILE A 391 30.07 -1.03 2.67
C ILE A 391 31.42 -1.76 2.75
N GLU A 392 31.73 -2.36 3.90
CA GLU A 392 32.97 -3.12 4.08
C GLU A 392 33.06 -4.30 3.12
N ALA A 393 31.96 -5.06 2.96
CA ALA A 393 31.90 -6.19 2.05
C ALA A 393 32.01 -5.80 0.56
N LEU A 394 31.64 -4.57 0.21
CA LEU A 394 31.72 -4.06 -1.16
C LEU A 394 33.07 -3.43 -1.51
N LYS A 395 33.92 -3.10 -0.53
CA LYS A 395 35.26 -2.49 -0.76
C LYS A 395 36.13 -3.18 -1.82
N PRO A 396 36.16 -4.52 -1.95
CA PRO A 396 36.97 -5.16 -2.98
C PRO A 396 36.61 -4.76 -4.41
N GLY A 397 35.38 -4.32 -4.66
CA GLY A 397 34.88 -3.85 -5.96
C GLY A 397 34.96 -2.32 -6.15
N ASP A 398 35.11 -1.58 -5.05
CA ASP A 398 35.11 -0.10 -5.06
C ASP A 398 36.33 0.45 -5.82
N GLY A 399 36.12 1.48 -6.61
CA GLY A 399 37.13 2.06 -7.51
C GLY A 399 37.55 1.18 -8.70
N LYS A 400 37.06 -0.07 -8.80
CA LYS A 400 37.40 -1.03 -9.88
C LYS A 400 36.20 -1.40 -10.74
N LEU A 401 35.13 -1.84 -10.11
CA LEU A 401 33.89 -2.27 -10.78
C LEU A 401 32.80 -1.19 -10.67
N PHE A 402 32.79 -0.47 -9.59
CA PHE A 402 31.84 0.60 -9.26
C PHE A 402 32.49 1.56 -8.26
N ASN A 403 31.80 2.70 -8.01
CA ASN A 403 32.09 3.59 -6.90
C ASN A 403 30.91 3.55 -5.91
N ILE A 404 31.21 3.40 -4.62
CA ILE A 404 30.20 3.40 -3.55
C ILE A 404 29.82 4.82 -3.20
N ASP A 405 28.56 5.20 -3.46
CA ASP A 405 27.99 6.46 -2.99
C ASP A 405 27.41 6.25 -1.58
N ALA A 406 28.22 6.51 -0.57
CA ALA A 406 27.89 6.24 0.82
C ALA A 406 27.19 7.40 1.48
N ALA A 407 25.97 7.77 1.04
CA ALA A 407 25.18 8.81 1.67
C ALA A 407 25.07 8.64 3.20
N PRO A 408 25.06 9.73 3.99
CA PRO A 408 25.08 9.68 5.45
C PRO A 408 23.77 9.21 6.10
N SER A 409 22.79 8.82 5.29
CA SER A 409 21.42 8.48 5.72
C SER A 409 20.78 7.46 4.80
N GLY A 410 19.59 6.96 5.18
CA GLY A 410 18.68 6.18 4.33
C GLY A 410 18.88 4.67 4.42
N LEU A 411 18.06 3.97 3.64
CA LEU A 411 17.88 2.51 3.72
C LEU A 411 18.52 1.76 2.54
N MET A 412 19.25 2.46 1.67
CA MET A 412 19.89 1.90 0.49
C MET A 412 21.23 2.58 0.21
N LEU A 413 22.13 1.87 -0.48
CA LEU A 413 23.36 2.38 -1.06
C LEU A 413 23.20 2.48 -2.57
N LEU A 414 23.86 3.48 -3.17
CA LEU A 414 24.01 3.58 -4.62
C LEU A 414 25.45 3.15 -5.00
N LEU A 415 25.53 2.20 -5.93
CA LEU A 415 26.78 1.87 -6.63
C LEU A 415 26.74 2.54 -8.00
N ARG A 416 27.62 3.51 -8.25
CA ARG A 416 27.77 4.10 -9.58
C ARG A 416 28.66 3.22 -10.42
N LEU A 417 28.13 2.76 -11.54
CA LEU A 417 28.87 1.95 -12.50
C LEU A 417 29.68 2.87 -13.43
N ARG A 418 30.62 2.28 -14.19
CA ARG A 418 31.33 3.03 -15.22
C ARG A 418 30.34 3.52 -16.29
N PRO A 419 30.56 4.72 -16.86
CA PRO A 419 29.62 5.32 -17.82
C PRO A 419 29.38 4.53 -19.12
N ASP A 420 30.31 3.63 -19.48
CA ASP A 420 30.24 2.74 -20.64
C ASP A 420 29.38 1.49 -20.43
N LEU A 421 28.94 1.25 -19.21
CA LEU A 421 28.13 0.09 -18.85
C LEU A 421 26.64 0.38 -18.95
N ASN A 422 25.84 -0.67 -19.15
CA ASN A 422 24.37 -0.61 -19.04
C ASN A 422 23.96 -1.40 -17.80
N ASP A 423 23.24 -0.74 -16.88
CA ASP A 423 22.83 -1.33 -15.62
C ASP A 423 21.64 -2.31 -15.75
N GLU A 424 20.81 -2.19 -16.78
CA GLU A 424 19.66 -3.10 -16.98
C GLU A 424 20.08 -4.56 -17.23
N PRO A 425 20.97 -4.87 -18.22
CA PRO A 425 21.48 -6.24 -18.40
C PRO A 425 22.24 -6.78 -17.16
N ILE A 426 22.92 -5.89 -16.44
CA ILE A 426 23.61 -6.24 -15.20
C ILE A 426 22.60 -6.66 -14.13
N ALA A 427 21.54 -5.88 -13.92
CA ALA A 427 20.48 -6.21 -12.98
C ALA A 427 19.80 -7.55 -13.35
N ALA A 428 19.56 -7.80 -14.64
CA ALA A 428 19.00 -9.07 -15.11
C ALA A 428 19.91 -10.26 -14.80
N ARG A 429 21.23 -10.14 -14.99
CA ARG A 429 22.20 -11.19 -14.61
C ARG A 429 22.24 -11.44 -13.10
N LEU A 430 22.15 -10.38 -12.29
CA LEU A 430 22.09 -10.49 -10.84
C LEU A 430 20.78 -11.15 -10.38
N ALA A 431 19.67 -10.86 -11.04
CA ALA A 431 18.38 -11.51 -10.77
C ALA A 431 18.44 -13.03 -11.03
N ALA A 432 19.16 -13.49 -12.07
CA ALA A 432 19.42 -14.91 -12.32
C ALA A 432 20.26 -15.59 -11.22
N ARG A 433 20.97 -14.81 -10.41
CA ARG A 433 21.74 -15.24 -9.23
C ARG A 433 20.99 -14.99 -7.90
N HIS A 434 19.68 -14.83 -7.95
CA HIS A 434 18.82 -14.54 -6.80
C HIS A 434 19.15 -13.25 -6.06
N ILE A 435 19.68 -12.23 -6.74
CA ILE A 435 19.90 -10.88 -6.22
C ILE A 435 18.99 -9.91 -6.96
N GLU A 436 18.23 -9.08 -6.22
CA GLU A 436 17.28 -8.12 -6.79
C GLU A 436 17.73 -6.69 -6.52
N VAL A 437 18.24 -6.02 -7.53
CA VAL A 437 18.68 -4.62 -7.47
C VAL A 437 17.80 -3.75 -8.35
N GLN A 438 17.64 -2.48 -7.98
CA GLN A 438 17.07 -1.48 -8.89
C GLN A 438 18.19 -0.81 -9.67
N THR A 439 17.91 -0.48 -10.93
CA THR A 439 18.84 0.28 -11.77
C THR A 439 18.65 1.78 -11.56
N LEU A 440 19.75 2.52 -11.57
CA LEU A 440 19.68 3.98 -11.51
C LEU A 440 19.02 4.55 -12.78
N SER A 441 19.29 3.93 -13.94
CA SER A 441 18.70 4.31 -15.23
C SER A 441 17.17 4.35 -15.20
N SER A 442 16.51 3.45 -14.47
CA SER A 442 15.03 3.41 -14.37
C SER A 442 14.42 4.62 -13.67
N HIS A 443 15.23 5.47 -13.04
CA HIS A 443 14.80 6.70 -12.37
C HIS A 443 14.92 7.95 -13.25
N TYR A 444 15.47 7.81 -14.45
CA TYR A 444 15.51 8.88 -15.43
C TYR A 444 14.25 8.89 -16.33
N ALA A 445 13.81 10.07 -16.72
CA ALA A 445 12.76 10.25 -17.74
C ALA A 445 13.35 10.30 -19.14
N GLY A 446 14.57 10.83 -19.28
CA GLY A 446 15.26 11.02 -20.54
C GLY A 446 16.10 9.82 -20.97
N ARG A 447 16.62 9.89 -22.23
CA ARG A 447 17.51 8.86 -22.80
C ARG A 447 18.93 8.89 -22.22
N LYS A 448 19.41 10.04 -21.74
CA LYS A 448 20.73 10.16 -21.11
C LYS A 448 20.58 9.83 -19.63
N HIS A 449 21.25 8.80 -19.19
CA HIS A 449 21.27 8.36 -17.80
C HIS A 449 22.65 7.91 -17.38
N GLU A 450 22.93 8.02 -16.10
CA GLU A 450 24.09 7.41 -15.47
C GLU A 450 23.74 5.99 -15.03
N PRO A 451 24.59 5.00 -15.35
CA PRO A 451 24.35 3.63 -14.89
C PRO A 451 24.68 3.46 -13.41
N GLY A 452 23.88 2.70 -12.70
CA GLY A 452 24.09 2.43 -11.27
C GLY A 452 23.14 1.38 -10.71
N LEU A 453 23.48 0.88 -9.54
CA LEU A 453 22.69 -0.14 -8.83
C LEU A 453 22.33 0.36 -7.44
N LEU A 454 21.06 0.27 -7.10
CA LEU A 454 20.51 0.61 -5.79
C LEU A 454 20.37 -0.68 -4.95
N LEU A 455 21.06 -0.71 -3.83
CA LEU A 455 21.11 -1.84 -2.91
C LEU A 455 20.37 -1.51 -1.61
N SER A 456 19.16 -2.02 -1.44
CA SER A 456 18.44 -1.89 -0.17
C SER A 456 18.99 -2.88 0.86
N PHE A 457 19.31 -2.41 2.06
CA PHE A 457 19.87 -3.25 3.13
C PHE A 457 18.94 -3.40 4.34
N ALA A 458 17.89 -2.61 4.44
CA ALA A 458 17.07 -2.54 5.64
C ALA A 458 16.35 -3.86 5.97
N GLY A 459 15.85 -4.58 4.97
CA GLY A 459 15.04 -5.79 5.15
C GLY A 459 15.83 -7.08 5.28
N PHE A 460 17.19 -7.05 5.42
CA PHE A 460 18.03 -8.24 5.34
C PHE A 460 19.02 -8.33 6.50
N SER A 461 19.33 -9.53 6.95
CA SER A 461 20.36 -9.77 7.97
C SER A 461 21.77 -9.39 7.47
N GLU A 462 22.69 -9.06 8.37
CA GLU A 462 24.09 -8.80 8.00
C GLU A 462 24.70 -10.00 7.24
N LYS A 463 24.41 -11.22 7.68
CA LYS A 463 24.88 -12.45 7.03
C LYS A 463 24.40 -12.55 5.58
N ASP A 464 23.15 -12.21 5.30
CA ASP A 464 22.60 -12.25 3.95
C ASP A 464 23.19 -11.14 3.08
N LEU A 465 23.39 -9.94 3.64
CA LEU A 465 24.03 -8.82 2.96
C LEU A 465 25.48 -9.14 2.56
N LEU A 466 26.27 -9.78 3.44
CA LEU A 466 27.65 -10.17 3.17
C LEU A 466 27.74 -11.19 2.02
N ARG A 467 26.86 -12.21 2.04
CA ARG A 467 26.79 -13.21 0.97
C ARG A 467 26.39 -12.57 -0.36
N ALA A 468 25.37 -11.70 -0.31
CA ALA A 468 24.87 -11.04 -1.50
C ALA A 468 25.90 -10.07 -2.11
N ALA A 469 26.68 -9.36 -1.29
CA ALA A 469 27.76 -8.50 -1.74
C ALA A 469 28.85 -9.31 -2.49
N ALA A 470 29.25 -10.46 -1.98
CA ALA A 470 30.20 -11.33 -2.65
C ALA A 470 29.68 -11.80 -4.01
N THR A 471 28.42 -12.28 -4.06
CA THR A 471 27.76 -12.73 -5.31
C THR A 471 27.61 -11.58 -6.32
N LEU A 472 27.31 -10.36 -5.85
CA LEU A 472 27.22 -9.16 -6.69
C LEU A 472 28.57 -8.83 -7.32
N ILE A 473 29.65 -8.80 -6.54
CA ILE A 473 31.02 -8.54 -7.04
C ILE A 473 31.42 -9.57 -8.11
N GLU A 474 31.14 -10.85 -7.88
CA GLU A 474 31.41 -11.91 -8.87
C GLU A 474 30.55 -11.72 -10.14
N GLY A 475 29.29 -11.30 -9.98
CA GLY A 475 28.40 -11.03 -11.11
C GLY A 475 28.79 -9.82 -11.96
N LEU A 476 29.55 -8.89 -11.39
CA LEU A 476 30.07 -7.71 -12.10
C LEU A 476 31.42 -7.92 -12.80
N LYS A 477 32.19 -8.95 -12.42
CA LYS A 477 33.47 -9.30 -13.07
C LYS A 477 33.30 -9.92 -14.46
N LYS A 478 32.11 -10.41 -14.79
CA LYS A 478 31.77 -11.06 -16.07
C LYS A 478 30.93 -10.15 -16.93
#